data_c2ec8892e5593a109416a9922b4cb958
#
_entry.id   c2ec8892e5593a109416a9922b4cb958
#
_cell.length_a   1.000
_cell.length_b   1.000
_cell.length_c   1.000
_cell.angle_alpha   90.00
_cell.angle_beta   90.00
_cell.angle_gamma   90.00
#
_symmetry.space_group_name_H-M   'P 1'
#
loop_
_entity.id
_entity.type
_entity.pdbx_description
1 polymer ?
#
loop_
_entity_poly.entity_id
_entity_poly.type
_entity_poly.pdbx_seq_one_letter_code
_entity_poly.pdbx_strand_id
1 'polypeptide(L)'
;MKQVRIMVLSKRKIKRNLFIILFSFIGLYLLISLYFINHFLFRTEINGVNVSLKAHRNFSNIISKYIREYDILIIERSGETEVITGHEIGMKYNNGISLHRIWCIQNPFMWLSSLFKSSKFYIKDLFIYNAELLDIRINRLNCLNREIINPRNVDFKYINGSYEIIKEIDGNKINKFYLKKALIKYISEGKRILDLDKMNCYEKPKYTASSKKTIKTKNLLDKYVSAKITYRFGKDTETLDAATIHKWLKVDENLDVIINNNDVAAYVRELSKKYDTVGIKRTFLTSTGKIAELQGGLYGWKIDRNAETEALINHIKKGDKIEKEPAYLQKAVSRYGNEIGDTYIEINITKQHLWFYKDGKMIVQGPVVTGNPNRGHATVLGVYMINYKQMNATLTGPGYEAKVTYWMPFFGNIGLHDAPWRYRFGGDIYLRNGSHGCVNAPLYLAKTVFENIEEGTPVVVYEE
;
A
#
# COMPACT_ATOMS: atom_id res chain seq x y z
N MET A 1 -58.21 44.28 73.69
CA MET A 1 -57.03 43.75 74.39
C MET A 1 -57.02 42.24 74.66
N LYS A 2 -58.13 41.54 74.93
CA LYS A 2 -58.16 40.07 75.18
C LYS A 2 -57.76 39.23 74.00
N GLN A 3 -58.15 39.52 72.74
CA GLN A 3 -57.83 38.73 71.54
C GLN A 3 -56.35 38.81 71.20
N VAL A 4 -55.66 39.93 71.32
CA VAL A 4 -54.20 40.05 71.02
C VAL A 4 -53.36 39.25 72.04
N ARG A 5 -53.80 39.18 73.28
CA ARG A 5 -53.09 38.41 74.35
C ARG A 5 -53.20 36.91 74.15
N ILE A 6 -54.33 36.38 73.66
CA ILE A 6 -54.53 34.98 73.32
C ILE A 6 -53.66 34.60 72.09
N MET A 7 -53.55 35.46 71.09
CA MET A 7 -52.74 35.22 69.90
C MET A 7 -51.24 35.21 70.16
N VAL A 8 -50.75 36.07 71.12
CA VAL A 8 -49.35 36.09 71.49
C VAL A 8 -48.99 34.88 72.41
N LEU A 9 -49.88 34.39 73.27
CA LEU A 9 -49.71 33.18 74.06
C LEU A 9 -49.73 31.91 73.16
N SER A 10 -50.54 31.85 72.10
CA SER A 10 -50.57 30.79 71.15
C SER A 10 -49.24 30.72 70.33
N LYS A 11 -48.71 31.84 69.86
CA LYS A 11 -47.42 31.91 69.11
C LYS A 11 -46.24 31.48 69.99
N ARG A 12 -46.24 31.80 71.32
CA ARG A 12 -45.21 31.35 72.26
C ARG A 12 -45.26 29.85 72.53
N LYS A 13 -46.45 29.24 72.64
CA LYS A 13 -46.59 27.79 72.82
C LYS A 13 -46.18 27.04 71.48
N ILE A 14 -46.51 27.52 70.31
CA ILE A 14 -46.11 26.97 69.05
C ILE A 14 -44.55 27.01 68.91
N LYS A 15 -43.94 28.17 69.21
CA LYS A 15 -42.45 28.26 69.19
C LYS A 15 -41.77 27.27 70.12
N ARG A 16 -42.30 27.18 71.41
CA ARG A 16 -41.76 26.24 72.40
C ARG A 16 -41.90 24.78 71.94
N ASN A 17 -43.02 24.39 71.41
CA ASN A 17 -43.20 23.04 70.85
C ASN A 17 -42.32 22.77 69.60
N LEU A 18 -42.13 23.75 68.76
CA LEU A 18 -41.16 23.67 67.66
C LEU A 18 -39.71 23.46 68.10
N PHE A 19 -39.32 24.21 69.21
CA PHE A 19 -38.00 24.03 69.83
C PHE A 19 -37.83 22.61 70.41
N ILE A 20 -38.84 22.12 71.15
CA ILE A 20 -38.81 20.74 71.70
C ILE A 20 -38.67 19.69 70.56
N ILE A 21 -39.43 19.83 69.52
CA ILE A 21 -39.37 18.92 68.35
C ILE A 21 -37.99 19.00 67.73
N LEU A 22 -37.44 20.21 67.50
CA LEU A 22 -36.12 20.39 66.93
C LEU A 22 -35.01 19.75 67.79
N PHE A 23 -35.02 20.01 69.08
CA PHE A 23 -34.06 19.40 70.00
C PHE A 23 -34.20 17.87 70.06
N SER A 24 -35.43 17.36 70.02
CA SER A 24 -35.67 15.90 69.94
C SER A 24 -35.06 15.29 68.70
N PHE A 25 -35.19 15.95 67.48
CA PHE A 25 -34.55 15.50 66.27
C PHE A 25 -33.02 15.57 66.32
N ILE A 26 -32.46 16.65 66.90
CA ILE A 26 -31.02 16.78 67.12
C ILE A 26 -30.52 15.69 68.08
N GLY A 27 -31.24 15.46 69.14
CA GLY A 27 -30.91 14.39 70.14
C GLY A 27 -30.92 13.00 69.47
N LEU A 28 -31.96 12.71 68.74
CA LEU A 28 -32.06 11.43 67.97
C LEU A 28 -30.92 11.29 66.95
N TYR A 29 -30.62 12.38 66.22
CA TYR A 29 -29.52 12.39 65.23
C TYR A 29 -28.17 12.07 65.89
N LEU A 30 -27.89 12.68 67.03
CA LEU A 30 -26.66 12.43 67.80
C LEU A 30 -26.59 11.02 68.38
N LEU A 31 -27.70 10.48 68.91
CA LEU A 31 -27.78 9.11 69.41
C LEU A 31 -27.46 8.09 68.26
N ILE A 32 -28.01 8.29 67.09
CA ILE A 32 -27.73 7.45 65.97
C ILE A 32 -26.27 7.64 65.52
N SER A 33 -25.73 8.87 65.54
CA SER A 33 -24.33 9.11 65.21
C SER A 33 -23.38 8.40 66.22
N LEU A 34 -23.70 8.32 67.46
CA LEU A 34 -22.95 7.58 68.46
C LEU A 34 -22.93 6.07 68.21
N TYR A 35 -24.04 5.50 67.67
CA TYR A 35 -24.07 4.10 67.26
C TYR A 35 -23.05 3.85 66.14
N PHE A 36 -22.95 4.79 65.18
CA PHE A 36 -22.05 4.64 64.03
C PHE A 36 -20.57 4.94 64.34
N ILE A 37 -20.23 5.36 65.54
CA ILE A 37 -18.81 5.40 65.97
C ILE A 37 -18.21 3.99 65.98
N ASN A 38 -18.97 2.98 66.34
CA ASN A 38 -18.52 1.57 66.41
C ASN A 38 -19.07 0.66 65.30
N HIS A 39 -19.87 1.20 64.38
CA HIS A 39 -20.51 0.45 63.32
C HIS A 39 -20.32 1.13 61.96
N PHE A 40 -20.25 0.32 60.91
CA PHE A 40 -20.21 0.86 59.54
C PHE A 40 -21.57 1.49 59.15
N LEU A 41 -21.49 2.57 58.35
CA LEU A 41 -22.66 3.25 57.83
C LEU A 41 -23.50 2.36 56.94
N PHE A 42 -24.72 2.80 56.61
CA PHE A 42 -25.55 2.13 55.62
C PHE A 42 -24.81 2.07 54.28
N ARG A 43 -25.09 1.03 53.47
CA ARG A 43 -24.55 0.83 52.12
C ARG A 43 -23.02 0.99 52.02
N THR A 44 -22.29 0.58 53.06
CA THR A 44 -20.83 0.59 53.09
C THR A 44 -20.29 -0.75 52.55
N GLU A 45 -19.39 -0.63 51.59
CA GLU A 45 -18.67 -1.74 50.97
C GLU A 45 -17.17 -1.48 51.06
N ILE A 46 -16.38 -2.47 51.49
CA ILE A 46 -14.91 -2.41 51.53
C ILE A 46 -14.35 -3.54 50.69
N ASN A 47 -13.56 -3.24 49.64
CA ASN A 47 -13.01 -4.20 48.69
C ASN A 47 -14.07 -5.24 48.24
N GLY A 48 -15.25 -4.80 47.81
CA GLY A 48 -16.33 -5.67 47.36
C GLY A 48 -17.12 -6.38 48.47
N VAL A 49 -16.73 -6.23 49.74
CA VAL A 49 -17.41 -6.86 50.89
C VAL A 49 -18.41 -5.89 51.50
N ASN A 50 -19.67 -6.30 51.58
CA ASN A 50 -20.70 -5.51 52.23
C ASN A 50 -20.54 -5.59 53.75
N VAL A 51 -20.22 -4.46 54.41
CA VAL A 51 -20.04 -4.32 55.83
C VAL A 51 -21.10 -3.42 56.49
N SER A 52 -22.14 -3.03 55.76
CA SER A 52 -23.24 -2.16 56.23
C SER A 52 -23.78 -2.60 57.59
N LEU A 53 -23.87 -1.65 58.53
CA LEU A 53 -24.40 -1.86 59.89
C LEU A 53 -23.61 -2.87 60.73
N LYS A 54 -22.51 -3.41 60.28
CA LYS A 54 -21.69 -4.34 61.04
C LYS A 54 -20.79 -3.60 62.02
N ALA A 55 -20.58 -4.19 63.21
CA ALA A 55 -19.67 -3.61 64.20
C ALA A 55 -18.21 -3.69 63.67
N HIS A 56 -17.43 -2.64 63.81
CA HIS A 56 -16.02 -2.56 63.40
C HIS A 56 -15.19 -3.73 63.97
N ARG A 57 -15.41 -4.14 65.23
CA ARG A 57 -14.71 -5.27 65.87
C ARG A 57 -14.89 -6.60 65.15
N ASN A 58 -15.98 -6.76 64.40
CA ASN A 58 -16.27 -7.98 63.65
C ASN A 58 -15.67 -7.99 62.26
N PHE A 59 -14.97 -6.93 61.84
CA PHE A 59 -14.48 -6.76 60.46
C PHE A 59 -13.60 -7.93 60.00
N SER A 60 -12.62 -8.35 60.79
CA SER A 60 -11.73 -9.46 60.48
C SER A 60 -12.49 -10.77 60.24
N ASN A 61 -13.52 -11.06 61.05
CA ASN A 61 -14.35 -12.25 60.91
C ASN A 61 -15.19 -12.19 59.63
N ILE A 62 -15.72 -11.01 59.29
CA ILE A 62 -16.51 -10.80 58.08
C ILE A 62 -15.62 -11.02 56.85
N ILE A 63 -14.42 -10.44 56.84
CA ILE A 63 -13.45 -10.61 55.72
C ILE A 63 -12.99 -12.06 55.65
N SER A 64 -12.68 -12.72 56.77
CA SER A 64 -12.25 -14.13 56.77
C SER A 64 -13.36 -15.06 56.26
N LYS A 65 -14.62 -14.76 56.58
CA LYS A 65 -15.77 -15.50 56.01
C LYS A 65 -15.85 -15.27 54.49
N TYR A 66 -15.76 -14.02 54.07
CA TYR A 66 -15.80 -13.68 52.62
C TYR A 66 -14.71 -14.42 51.83
N ILE A 67 -13.47 -14.49 52.35
CA ILE A 67 -12.34 -15.17 51.70
C ILE A 67 -12.59 -16.68 51.57
N ARG A 68 -13.17 -17.32 52.60
CA ARG A 68 -13.51 -18.76 52.51
C ARG A 68 -14.50 -19.07 51.41
N GLU A 69 -15.38 -18.15 51.10
CA GLU A 69 -16.44 -18.23 50.11
C GLU A 69 -16.07 -17.50 48.80
N TYR A 70 -14.80 -17.02 48.69
CA TYR A 70 -14.37 -16.25 47.53
C TYR A 70 -14.07 -17.15 46.37
N ASP A 71 -14.71 -16.85 45.26
CA ASP A 71 -14.44 -17.36 43.94
C ASP A 71 -14.47 -16.21 42.94
N ILE A 72 -13.70 -16.36 41.84
CA ILE A 72 -13.76 -15.48 40.70
C ILE A 72 -14.15 -16.29 39.47
N LEU A 73 -15.30 -15.95 38.91
CA LEU A 73 -15.80 -16.50 37.64
C LEU A 73 -15.14 -15.76 36.49
N ILE A 74 -14.37 -16.46 35.69
CA ILE A 74 -13.77 -15.99 34.44
C ILE A 74 -14.75 -16.27 33.31
N ILE A 75 -15.09 -15.25 32.54
CA ILE A 75 -15.97 -15.38 31.36
C ILE A 75 -15.12 -15.11 30.12
N GLU A 76 -15.09 -16.08 29.22
CA GLU A 76 -14.39 -16.01 27.95
C GLU A 76 -15.25 -15.39 26.85
N ARG A 77 -14.61 -14.97 25.76
CA ARG A 77 -15.28 -14.44 24.56
C ARG A 77 -16.27 -15.44 23.95
N SER A 78 -15.99 -16.73 24.05
CA SER A 78 -16.88 -17.81 23.62
C SER A 78 -18.14 -17.97 24.46
N GLY A 79 -18.17 -17.35 25.64
CA GLY A 79 -19.20 -17.57 26.68
C GLY A 79 -18.87 -18.72 27.62
N GLU A 80 -17.81 -19.48 27.40
CA GLU A 80 -17.33 -20.49 28.35
C GLU A 80 -16.85 -19.83 29.63
N THR A 81 -16.94 -20.57 30.73
CA THR A 81 -16.61 -20.05 32.05
C THR A 81 -15.70 -21.00 32.80
N GLU A 82 -14.82 -20.42 33.63
CA GLU A 82 -13.96 -21.16 34.55
C GLU A 82 -13.85 -20.40 35.86
N VAL A 83 -13.68 -21.13 36.98
CA VAL A 83 -13.64 -20.54 38.31
C VAL A 83 -12.25 -20.70 38.93
N ILE A 84 -11.75 -19.63 39.58
CA ILE A 84 -10.59 -19.68 40.48
C ILE A 84 -11.11 -19.41 41.88
N THR A 85 -10.89 -20.34 42.80
CA THR A 85 -11.29 -20.15 44.20
C THR A 85 -10.20 -19.45 45.03
N GLY A 86 -10.59 -18.74 46.08
CA GLY A 86 -9.63 -18.12 46.99
C GLY A 86 -8.68 -19.13 47.66
N HIS A 87 -9.15 -20.36 47.87
CA HIS A 87 -8.35 -21.45 48.41
C HIS A 87 -7.21 -21.87 47.47
N GLU A 88 -7.48 -22.04 46.18
CA GLU A 88 -6.47 -22.44 45.16
C GLU A 88 -5.29 -21.46 45.11
N ILE A 89 -5.53 -20.18 45.39
CA ILE A 89 -4.49 -19.14 45.31
C ILE A 89 -3.94 -18.75 46.69
N GLY A 90 -4.34 -19.50 47.74
CA GLY A 90 -3.89 -19.25 49.12
C GLY A 90 -4.30 -17.87 49.64
N MET A 91 -5.51 -17.39 49.31
CA MET A 91 -6.02 -16.07 49.67
C MET A 91 -6.23 -15.96 51.19
N LYS A 92 -5.78 -14.88 51.80
CA LYS A 92 -5.88 -14.64 53.26
C LYS A 92 -6.18 -13.16 53.53
N TYR A 93 -6.76 -12.91 54.73
CA TYR A 93 -6.87 -11.57 55.28
C TYR A 93 -5.49 -11.09 55.77
N ASN A 94 -5.13 -9.87 55.46
CA ASN A 94 -3.91 -9.25 55.96
C ASN A 94 -4.10 -8.72 57.39
N ASN A 95 -3.70 -9.50 58.39
CA ASN A 95 -3.79 -9.13 59.78
C ASN A 95 -2.92 -7.93 60.19
N GLY A 96 -1.98 -7.52 59.34
CA GLY A 96 -1.14 -6.32 59.55
C GLY A 96 -1.87 -4.99 59.32
N ILE A 97 -3.13 -5.01 58.86
CA ILE A 97 -3.92 -3.81 58.66
C ILE A 97 -4.48 -3.36 60.01
N SER A 98 -4.09 -2.12 60.45
CA SER A 98 -4.59 -1.54 61.69
C SER A 98 -6.10 -1.34 61.65
N LEU A 99 -6.82 -1.88 62.69
CA LEU A 99 -8.24 -1.65 62.86
C LEU A 99 -8.59 -0.16 62.97
N HIS A 100 -7.71 0.63 63.58
CA HIS A 100 -7.89 2.08 63.67
C HIS A 100 -8.01 2.72 62.27
N ARG A 101 -7.22 2.27 61.29
CA ARG A 101 -7.32 2.75 59.90
C ARG A 101 -8.67 2.44 59.28
N ILE A 102 -9.27 1.31 59.65
CA ILE A 102 -10.60 0.89 59.19
C ILE A 102 -11.69 1.75 59.83
N TRP A 103 -11.52 2.11 61.12
CA TRP A 103 -12.49 2.93 61.84
C TRP A 103 -12.54 4.37 61.33
N CYS A 104 -11.38 4.93 60.94
CA CYS A 104 -11.29 6.29 60.43
C CYS A 104 -11.75 6.43 58.94
N ILE A 105 -12.19 5.35 58.30
CA ILE A 105 -12.56 5.34 56.87
C ILE A 105 -13.84 6.12 56.58
N GLN A 106 -14.70 6.32 57.62
CA GLN A 106 -15.99 6.99 57.49
C GLN A 106 -16.23 7.99 58.60
N ASN A 107 -17.08 8.98 58.34
CA ASN A 107 -17.53 9.94 59.36
C ASN A 107 -18.89 9.51 59.90
N PRO A 108 -19.01 9.17 61.22
CA PRO A 108 -20.26 8.73 61.83
C PRO A 108 -21.43 9.70 61.65
N PHE A 109 -21.15 10.99 61.55
CA PHE A 109 -22.18 12.01 61.34
C PHE A 109 -22.76 12.03 59.92
N MET A 110 -22.22 11.26 58.98
CA MET A 110 -22.73 11.17 57.63
C MET A 110 -23.78 10.06 57.42
N TRP A 111 -24.29 9.46 58.53
CA TRP A 111 -25.23 8.32 58.43
C TRP A 111 -26.50 8.66 57.68
N LEU A 112 -27.03 9.90 57.82
CA LEU A 112 -28.24 10.32 57.11
C LEU A 112 -28.05 10.30 55.57
N SER A 113 -26.90 10.76 55.07
CA SER A 113 -26.56 10.74 53.66
C SER A 113 -26.33 9.31 53.15
N SER A 114 -25.85 8.39 53.99
CA SER A 114 -25.60 6.98 53.62
C SER A 114 -26.87 6.18 53.43
N LEU A 115 -28.03 6.67 53.83
CA LEU A 115 -29.33 6.07 53.48
C LEU A 115 -29.59 6.13 51.97
N PHE A 116 -29.11 7.17 51.30
CA PHE A 116 -29.38 7.46 49.89
C PHE A 116 -28.18 7.19 49.00
N LYS A 117 -26.93 7.27 49.55
CA LYS A 117 -25.69 7.14 48.80
C LYS A 117 -24.86 5.95 49.30
N SER A 118 -24.47 5.03 48.43
CA SER A 118 -23.53 3.95 48.76
C SER A 118 -22.10 4.48 48.84
N SER A 119 -21.33 3.98 49.81
CA SER A 119 -19.93 4.29 50.02
C SER A 119 -19.08 3.06 49.75
N LYS A 120 -18.19 3.13 48.77
CA LYS A 120 -17.26 2.06 48.42
C LYS A 120 -15.85 2.50 48.77
N PHE A 121 -15.20 1.72 49.60
CA PHE A 121 -13.83 1.96 50.03
C PHE A 121 -12.91 0.88 49.52
N TYR A 122 -11.67 1.28 49.24
CA TYR A 122 -10.61 0.38 48.88
C TYR A 122 -9.46 0.47 49.86
N ILE A 123 -9.15 -0.64 50.50
CA ILE A 123 -8.01 -0.78 51.39
C ILE A 123 -6.95 -1.58 50.61
N LYS A 124 -5.81 -0.95 50.36
CA LYS A 124 -4.69 -1.61 49.71
C LYS A 124 -4.21 -2.80 50.53
N ASP A 125 -3.92 -3.92 49.86
CA ASP A 125 -3.41 -5.17 50.47
C ASP A 125 -4.31 -5.77 51.54
N LEU A 126 -5.64 -5.49 51.53
CA LEU A 126 -6.61 -6.11 52.43
C LEU A 126 -6.63 -7.63 52.22
N PHE A 127 -6.59 -8.07 50.98
CA PHE A 127 -6.46 -9.46 50.58
C PHE A 127 -5.01 -9.71 50.14
N ILE A 128 -4.37 -10.71 50.73
CA ILE A 128 -3.08 -11.25 50.31
C ILE A 128 -3.30 -12.64 49.73
N TYR A 129 -2.49 -13.00 48.76
CA TYR A 129 -2.52 -14.30 48.10
C TYR A 129 -1.09 -14.77 47.80
N ASN A 130 -0.92 -16.07 47.53
CA ASN A 130 0.36 -16.62 47.09
C ASN A 130 0.53 -16.42 45.58
N ALA A 131 1.55 -15.64 45.16
CA ALA A 131 1.79 -15.32 43.76
C ALA A 131 2.15 -16.55 42.93
N GLU A 132 2.88 -17.53 43.52
CA GLU A 132 3.26 -18.76 42.82
C GLU A 132 2.04 -19.65 42.55
N LEU A 133 1.16 -19.82 43.56
CA LEU A 133 -0.09 -20.56 43.42
C LEU A 133 -1.00 -19.94 42.37
N LEU A 134 -1.09 -18.61 42.34
CA LEU A 134 -1.82 -17.88 41.31
C LEU A 134 -1.25 -18.14 39.92
N ASP A 135 0.09 -18.09 39.76
CA ASP A 135 0.75 -18.36 38.47
C ASP A 135 0.52 -19.82 38.00
N ILE A 136 0.61 -20.79 38.92
CA ILE A 136 0.32 -22.19 38.64
C ILE A 136 -1.15 -22.34 38.18
N ARG A 137 -2.08 -21.71 38.87
CA ARG A 137 -3.51 -21.79 38.54
C ARG A 137 -3.82 -21.12 37.20
N ILE A 138 -3.21 -19.96 36.92
CA ILE A 138 -3.32 -19.30 35.60
C ILE A 138 -2.84 -20.21 34.49
N ASN A 139 -1.68 -20.89 34.65
CA ASN A 139 -1.14 -21.78 33.64
C ASN A 139 -2.04 -23.00 33.35
N ARG A 140 -2.92 -23.36 34.27
CA ARG A 140 -3.87 -24.47 34.13
C ARG A 140 -5.23 -24.04 33.58
N LEU A 141 -5.45 -22.76 33.31
CA LEU A 141 -6.71 -22.30 32.74
C LEU A 141 -6.96 -22.92 31.36
N ASN A 142 -8.17 -23.40 31.15
CA ASN A 142 -8.57 -24.01 29.89
C ASN A 142 -8.42 -23.05 28.70
N CYS A 143 -8.70 -21.76 28.93
CA CYS A 143 -8.56 -20.72 27.91
C CYS A 143 -7.13 -20.52 27.40
N LEU A 144 -6.11 -20.98 28.16
CA LEU A 144 -4.70 -20.95 27.73
C LEU A 144 -4.20 -22.27 27.15
N ASN A 145 -4.96 -23.38 27.33
CA ASN A 145 -4.54 -24.75 26.98
C ASN A 145 -5.39 -25.39 25.90
N ARG A 146 -6.26 -24.64 25.23
CA ARG A 146 -7.06 -25.10 24.09
C ARG A 146 -6.39 -24.78 22.76
N GLU A 147 -6.99 -25.20 21.66
CA GLU A 147 -6.59 -24.80 20.31
C GLU A 147 -6.63 -23.26 20.17
N ILE A 148 -5.50 -22.70 19.75
CA ILE A 148 -5.33 -21.26 19.64
C ILE A 148 -5.62 -20.81 18.21
N ILE A 149 -6.62 -19.95 18.06
CA ILE A 149 -6.89 -19.20 16.85
C ILE A 149 -6.23 -17.83 17.00
N ASN A 150 -5.14 -17.60 16.24
CA ASN A 150 -4.47 -16.31 16.26
C ASN A 150 -5.36 -15.22 15.66
N PRO A 151 -5.29 -13.98 16.17
CA PRO A 151 -5.94 -12.85 15.53
C PRO A 151 -5.32 -12.63 14.14
N ARG A 152 -6.16 -12.30 13.16
CA ARG A 152 -5.72 -12.02 11.79
C ARG A 152 -6.33 -10.70 11.32
N ASN A 153 -5.52 -9.85 10.70
CA ASN A 153 -5.96 -8.59 10.11
C ASN A 153 -6.97 -8.82 8.97
N VAL A 154 -7.67 -7.77 8.60
CA VAL A 154 -8.45 -7.70 7.37
C VAL A 154 -7.60 -8.07 6.16
N ASP A 155 -8.25 -8.58 5.11
CA ASP A 155 -7.66 -8.83 3.81
C ASP A 155 -8.55 -8.19 2.71
N PHE A 156 -8.07 -8.19 1.46
CA PHE A 156 -8.77 -7.57 0.34
C PHE A 156 -8.89 -8.57 -0.80
N LYS A 157 -10.11 -8.76 -1.28
CA LYS A 157 -10.40 -9.66 -2.40
C LYS A 157 -10.93 -8.86 -3.58
N TYR A 158 -10.31 -9.02 -4.74
CA TYR A 158 -10.82 -8.44 -5.98
C TYR A 158 -12.03 -9.23 -6.47
N ILE A 159 -13.14 -8.53 -6.76
CA ILE A 159 -14.39 -9.10 -7.26
C ILE A 159 -15.00 -8.13 -8.27
N ASN A 160 -15.17 -8.57 -9.50
CA ASN A 160 -15.93 -7.84 -10.54
C ASN A 160 -15.57 -6.37 -10.72
N GLY A 161 -14.28 -6.03 -10.71
CA GLY A 161 -13.81 -4.65 -10.98
C GLY A 161 -13.59 -3.79 -9.74
N SER A 162 -13.81 -4.30 -8.54
CA SER A 162 -13.58 -3.61 -7.27
C SER A 162 -13.01 -4.54 -6.22
N TYR A 163 -12.59 -4.00 -5.08
CA TYR A 163 -12.12 -4.79 -3.95
C TYR A 163 -13.15 -4.85 -2.83
N GLU A 164 -13.34 -6.02 -2.27
CA GLU A 164 -14.11 -6.25 -1.05
C GLU A 164 -13.19 -6.50 0.14
N ILE A 165 -13.61 -6.01 1.32
CA ILE A 165 -12.89 -6.24 2.57
C ILE A 165 -13.30 -7.60 3.13
N ILE A 166 -12.34 -8.51 3.30
CA ILE A 166 -12.50 -9.72 4.09
C ILE A 166 -12.25 -9.33 5.55
N LYS A 167 -13.27 -9.52 6.40
CA LYS A 167 -13.20 -9.14 7.81
C LYS A 167 -12.04 -9.83 8.53
N GLU A 168 -11.55 -9.12 9.52
CA GLU A 168 -10.59 -9.63 10.49
C GLU A 168 -11.11 -10.85 11.24
N ILE A 169 -10.18 -11.61 11.81
CA ILE A 169 -10.48 -12.66 12.77
C ILE A 169 -9.93 -12.21 14.13
N ASP A 170 -10.82 -12.03 15.10
CA ASP A 170 -10.41 -11.64 16.45
C ASP A 170 -9.62 -12.74 17.16
N GLY A 171 -9.86 -14.00 16.80
CA GLY A 171 -9.21 -15.14 17.42
C GLY A 171 -9.60 -15.34 18.90
N ASN A 172 -8.90 -16.28 19.57
CA ASN A 172 -9.09 -16.57 20.99
C ASN A 172 -7.79 -16.52 21.80
N LYS A 173 -6.70 -16.05 21.20
CA LYS A 173 -5.38 -15.96 21.84
C LYS A 173 -5.38 -14.95 22.98
N ILE A 174 -5.15 -15.44 24.21
CA ILE A 174 -5.08 -14.60 25.40
C ILE A 174 -3.65 -14.08 25.58
N ASN A 175 -3.57 -12.78 25.88
CA ASN A 175 -2.35 -12.17 26.37
C ASN A 175 -2.22 -12.42 27.88
N LYS A 176 -1.36 -13.35 28.25
CA LYS A 176 -1.17 -13.80 29.62
C LYS A 176 -0.79 -12.68 30.60
N PHE A 177 -0.05 -11.66 30.13
CA PHE A 177 0.30 -10.49 30.95
C PHE A 177 -0.95 -9.70 31.35
N TYR A 178 -1.83 -9.41 30.41
CA TYR A 178 -3.07 -8.66 30.70
C TYR A 178 -4.05 -9.49 31.50
N LEU A 179 -4.16 -10.80 31.26
CA LEU A 179 -4.95 -11.71 32.07
C LEU A 179 -4.49 -11.70 33.54
N LYS A 180 -3.17 -11.89 33.80
CA LYS A 180 -2.62 -11.86 35.14
C LYS A 180 -2.86 -10.51 35.83
N LYS A 181 -2.65 -9.40 35.11
CA LYS A 181 -2.91 -8.05 35.61
C LYS A 181 -4.39 -7.83 36.00
N ALA A 182 -5.31 -8.32 35.17
CA ALA A 182 -6.74 -8.23 35.42
C ALA A 182 -7.14 -9.07 36.63
N LEU A 183 -6.64 -10.31 36.75
CA LEU A 183 -6.89 -11.17 37.91
C LEU A 183 -6.40 -10.56 39.19
N ILE A 184 -5.15 -10.07 39.24
CA ILE A 184 -4.59 -9.40 40.44
C ILE A 184 -5.46 -8.22 40.87
N LYS A 185 -5.88 -7.37 39.93
CA LYS A 185 -6.77 -6.25 40.18
C LYS A 185 -8.10 -6.72 40.76
N TYR A 186 -8.75 -7.71 40.19
CA TYR A 186 -10.05 -8.20 40.62
C TYR A 186 -9.99 -8.88 42.00
N ILE A 187 -8.94 -9.69 42.21
CA ILE A 187 -8.69 -10.30 43.55
C ILE A 187 -8.49 -9.22 44.60
N SER A 188 -7.67 -8.20 44.34
CA SER A 188 -7.42 -7.11 45.29
C SER A 188 -8.66 -6.26 45.59
N GLU A 189 -9.55 -6.12 44.62
CA GLU A 189 -10.83 -5.39 44.73
C GLU A 189 -11.96 -6.26 45.26
N GLY A 190 -11.75 -7.56 45.49
CA GLY A 190 -12.78 -8.51 45.92
C GLY A 190 -13.88 -8.73 44.90
N LYS A 191 -13.63 -8.48 43.61
CA LYS A 191 -14.58 -8.72 42.54
C LYS A 191 -14.66 -10.20 42.21
N ARG A 192 -15.85 -10.67 41.80
CA ARG A 192 -16.13 -12.11 41.56
C ARG A 192 -16.39 -12.49 40.12
N ILE A 193 -16.48 -11.55 39.19
CA ILE A 193 -16.77 -11.81 37.79
C ILE A 193 -15.76 -11.06 36.93
N LEU A 194 -14.92 -11.78 36.21
CA LEU A 194 -13.92 -11.28 35.28
C LEU A 194 -14.28 -11.66 33.85
N ASP A 195 -14.74 -10.70 33.08
CA ASP A 195 -14.98 -10.84 31.65
C ASP A 195 -13.67 -10.50 30.90
N LEU A 196 -13.08 -11.49 30.26
CA LEU A 196 -11.77 -11.37 29.60
C LEU A 196 -11.80 -10.42 28.42
N ASP A 197 -12.94 -10.34 27.72
CA ASP A 197 -13.06 -9.47 26.54
C ASP A 197 -13.17 -8.00 26.96
N LYS A 198 -14.02 -7.70 27.96
CA LYS A 198 -14.14 -6.35 28.54
C LYS A 198 -12.84 -5.86 29.16
N MET A 199 -12.03 -6.77 29.69
CA MET A 199 -10.73 -6.44 30.27
C MET A 199 -9.58 -6.41 29.27
N ASN A 200 -9.88 -6.58 27.97
CA ASN A 200 -8.88 -6.60 26.88
C ASN A 200 -7.77 -7.63 27.11
N CYS A 201 -8.13 -8.81 27.60
CA CYS A 201 -7.18 -9.88 27.84
C CYS A 201 -6.78 -10.64 26.56
N TYR A 202 -7.48 -10.46 25.45
CA TYR A 202 -7.17 -11.10 24.16
C TYR A 202 -6.19 -10.25 23.33
N GLU A 203 -5.33 -10.93 22.58
CA GLU A 203 -4.63 -10.31 21.45
C GLU A 203 -5.67 -9.88 20.43
N LYS A 204 -5.42 -8.75 19.76
CA LYS A 204 -6.36 -8.17 18.78
C LYS A 204 -5.70 -8.01 17.42
N PRO A 205 -6.46 -8.11 16.33
CA PRO A 205 -5.97 -7.70 15.01
C PRO A 205 -5.50 -6.24 15.06
N LYS A 206 -4.40 -5.96 14.36
CA LYS A 206 -3.87 -4.59 14.23
C LYS A 206 -4.82 -3.70 13.42
N TYR A 207 -5.47 -4.29 12.41
CA TYR A 207 -6.39 -3.61 11.52
C TYR A 207 -7.71 -4.37 11.41
N THR A 208 -8.81 -3.65 11.61
CA THR A 208 -10.19 -4.14 11.48
C THR A 208 -10.86 -3.58 10.24
N ALA A 209 -12.00 -4.12 9.84
CA ALA A 209 -12.79 -3.64 8.70
C ALA A 209 -13.19 -2.16 8.84
N SER A 210 -13.39 -1.68 10.08
CA SER A 210 -13.74 -0.30 10.38
C SER A 210 -12.55 0.65 10.55
N SER A 211 -11.31 0.16 10.51
CA SER A 211 -10.14 1.02 10.69
C SER A 211 -10.00 2.01 9.53
N LYS A 212 -9.63 3.25 9.84
CA LYS A 212 -9.39 4.30 8.84
C LYS A 212 -8.38 3.87 7.77
N LYS A 213 -7.35 3.13 8.17
CA LYS A 213 -6.31 2.63 7.25
C LYS A 213 -6.92 1.62 6.27
N THR A 214 -7.74 0.68 6.72
CA THR A 214 -8.44 -0.31 5.89
C THR A 214 -9.30 0.36 4.82
N ILE A 215 -10.12 1.33 5.22
CA ILE A 215 -10.99 2.08 4.29
C ILE A 215 -10.13 2.84 3.26
N LYS A 216 -9.05 3.49 3.70
CA LYS A 216 -8.13 4.19 2.80
C LYS A 216 -7.47 3.25 1.80
N THR A 217 -7.02 2.08 2.24
CA THR A 217 -6.39 1.06 1.40
C THR A 217 -7.36 0.53 0.35
N LYS A 218 -8.60 0.20 0.77
CA LYS A 218 -9.65 -0.21 -0.18
C LYS A 218 -9.90 0.84 -1.25
N ASN A 219 -10.08 2.09 -0.85
CA ASN A 219 -10.31 3.20 -1.79
C ASN A 219 -9.14 3.37 -2.76
N LEU A 220 -7.91 3.13 -2.30
CA LEU A 220 -6.72 3.21 -3.14
C LEU A 220 -6.65 2.05 -4.14
N LEU A 221 -6.96 0.83 -3.70
CA LEU A 221 -7.06 -0.35 -4.55
C LEU A 221 -8.13 -0.15 -5.63
N ASP A 222 -9.33 0.31 -5.25
CA ASP A 222 -10.42 0.59 -6.20
C ASP A 222 -10.04 1.69 -7.20
N LYS A 223 -9.34 2.74 -6.73
CA LYS A 223 -8.81 3.78 -7.60
C LYS A 223 -7.84 3.20 -8.63
N TYR A 224 -6.91 2.34 -8.23
CA TYR A 224 -5.92 1.77 -9.14
C TYR A 224 -6.56 0.85 -10.18
N VAL A 225 -7.50 -0.01 -9.79
CA VAL A 225 -8.21 -0.88 -10.75
C VAL A 225 -9.25 -0.13 -11.58
N SER A 226 -9.62 1.10 -11.23
CA SER A 226 -10.50 1.93 -12.07
C SER A 226 -9.80 2.45 -13.33
N ALA A 227 -8.46 2.33 -13.42
CA ALA A 227 -7.70 2.74 -14.59
C ALA A 227 -8.07 1.89 -15.80
N LYS A 228 -8.22 2.56 -16.94
CA LYS A 228 -8.44 1.92 -18.25
C LYS A 228 -7.59 2.63 -19.29
N ILE A 229 -6.56 1.98 -19.77
CA ILE A 229 -5.63 2.54 -20.74
C ILE A 229 -5.81 1.78 -22.06
N THR A 230 -6.25 2.49 -23.09
CA THR A 230 -6.37 1.94 -24.46
C THR A 230 -5.20 2.43 -25.28
N TYR A 231 -4.29 1.52 -25.59
CA TYR A 231 -3.18 1.79 -26.50
C TYR A 231 -3.63 1.73 -27.94
N ARG A 232 -3.16 2.68 -28.75
CA ARG A 232 -3.42 2.74 -30.18
C ARG A 232 -2.12 2.46 -30.97
N PHE A 233 -2.20 1.52 -31.94
CA PHE A 233 -1.12 1.15 -32.83
C PHE A 233 -1.61 1.20 -34.28
N GLY A 234 -1.84 2.41 -34.80
CA GLY A 234 -2.50 2.60 -36.08
C GLY A 234 -3.97 2.16 -36.03
N LYS A 235 -4.34 1.09 -36.72
CA LYS A 235 -5.69 0.52 -36.73
C LYS A 235 -5.94 -0.42 -35.52
N ASP A 236 -4.89 -0.94 -34.92
CA ASP A 236 -4.98 -1.89 -33.83
C ASP A 236 -5.06 -1.18 -32.47
N THR A 237 -5.76 -1.80 -31.55
CA THR A 237 -5.87 -1.29 -30.18
C THR A 237 -5.65 -2.41 -29.16
N GLU A 238 -5.07 -2.05 -28.02
CA GLU A 238 -4.93 -2.93 -26.86
C GLU A 238 -5.45 -2.22 -25.62
N THR A 239 -6.32 -2.87 -24.86
CA THR A 239 -6.89 -2.29 -23.65
C THR A 239 -6.37 -2.98 -22.41
N LEU A 240 -5.77 -2.21 -21.53
CA LEU A 240 -5.44 -2.59 -20.16
C LEU A 240 -6.54 -2.11 -19.24
N ASP A 241 -7.09 -3.02 -18.44
CA ASP A 241 -8.18 -2.75 -17.50
C ASP A 241 -8.01 -3.44 -16.15
N ALA A 242 -9.03 -3.33 -15.31
CA ALA A 242 -9.09 -3.90 -13.99
C ALA A 242 -8.75 -5.40 -13.93
N ALA A 243 -9.17 -6.18 -14.94
CA ALA A 243 -8.95 -7.63 -14.97
C ALA A 243 -7.46 -8.02 -15.07
N THR A 244 -6.63 -7.11 -15.54
CA THR A 244 -5.18 -7.28 -15.59
C THR A 244 -4.51 -6.55 -14.42
N ILE A 245 -4.89 -5.29 -14.16
CA ILE A 245 -4.25 -4.43 -13.15
C ILE A 245 -4.31 -5.06 -11.75
N HIS A 246 -5.46 -5.68 -11.37
CA HIS A 246 -5.60 -6.27 -10.03
C HIS A 246 -4.53 -7.34 -9.71
N LYS A 247 -4.02 -8.03 -10.74
CA LYS A 247 -3.00 -9.08 -10.59
C LYS A 247 -1.63 -8.52 -10.20
N TRP A 248 -1.42 -7.24 -10.44
CA TRP A 248 -0.17 -6.52 -10.16
C TRP A 248 -0.16 -5.83 -8.80
N LEU A 249 -1.33 -5.83 -8.10
CA LEU A 249 -1.48 -5.16 -6.82
C LEU A 249 -1.29 -6.14 -5.67
N LYS A 250 -0.55 -5.71 -4.67
CA LYS A 250 -0.38 -6.40 -3.39
C LYS A 250 -0.60 -5.42 -2.25
N VAL A 251 -1.05 -5.95 -1.12
CA VAL A 251 -1.16 -5.18 0.14
C VAL A 251 -0.21 -5.80 1.15
N ASP A 252 0.62 -4.98 1.76
CA ASP A 252 1.57 -5.43 2.78
C ASP A 252 0.94 -5.52 4.18
N GLU A 253 1.74 -5.95 5.17
CA GLU A 253 1.31 -6.09 6.57
C GLU A 253 0.89 -4.75 7.23
N ASN A 254 1.30 -3.61 6.66
CA ASN A 254 0.92 -2.27 7.09
C ASN A 254 -0.29 -1.73 6.32
N LEU A 255 -0.90 -2.56 5.48
CA LEU A 255 -1.98 -2.19 4.56
C LEU A 255 -1.57 -1.10 3.56
N ASP A 256 -0.31 -1.08 3.12
CA ASP A 256 0.14 -0.24 2.01
C ASP A 256 0.02 -0.99 0.69
N VAL A 257 -0.51 -0.29 -0.33
CA VAL A 257 -0.72 -0.86 -1.67
C VAL A 257 0.57 -0.77 -2.46
N ILE A 258 1.03 -1.90 -2.96
CA ILE A 258 2.25 -2.05 -3.75
C ILE A 258 1.86 -2.48 -5.17
N ILE A 259 2.36 -1.77 -6.18
CA ILE A 259 2.27 -2.19 -7.59
C ILE A 259 3.54 -2.98 -7.91
N ASN A 260 3.40 -4.18 -8.46
CA ASN A 260 4.53 -4.96 -8.92
C ASN A 260 5.07 -4.40 -10.25
N ASN A 261 6.13 -3.61 -10.18
CA ASN A 261 6.74 -2.97 -11.35
C ASN A 261 7.23 -3.98 -12.39
N ASN A 262 7.63 -5.20 -11.98
CA ASN A 262 8.09 -6.23 -12.90
C ASN A 262 6.96 -6.76 -13.79
N ASP A 263 5.75 -6.89 -13.23
CA ASP A 263 4.58 -7.32 -13.98
C ASP A 263 4.15 -6.24 -14.99
N VAL A 264 4.20 -4.96 -14.59
CA VAL A 264 3.95 -3.83 -15.49
C VAL A 264 4.98 -3.80 -16.63
N ALA A 265 6.27 -3.95 -16.31
CA ALA A 265 7.32 -4.01 -17.32
C ALA A 265 7.19 -5.23 -18.27
N ALA A 266 6.73 -6.36 -17.73
CA ALA A 266 6.44 -7.54 -18.53
C ALA A 266 5.31 -7.29 -19.53
N TYR A 267 4.24 -6.62 -19.12
CA TYR A 267 3.15 -6.23 -19.99
C TYR A 267 3.63 -5.30 -21.13
N VAL A 268 4.40 -4.26 -20.80
CA VAL A 268 4.96 -3.34 -21.82
C VAL A 268 5.91 -4.07 -22.77
N ARG A 269 6.66 -5.06 -22.28
CA ARG A 269 7.51 -5.91 -23.13
C ARG A 269 6.71 -6.76 -24.10
N GLU A 270 5.56 -7.29 -23.69
CA GLU A 270 4.68 -8.03 -24.62
C GLU A 270 4.05 -7.10 -25.67
N LEU A 271 3.69 -5.85 -25.30
CA LEU A 271 3.30 -4.83 -26.28
C LEU A 271 4.41 -4.57 -27.30
N SER A 272 5.67 -4.42 -26.83
CA SER A 272 6.83 -4.24 -27.71
C SER A 272 7.00 -5.41 -28.67
N LYS A 273 6.93 -6.66 -28.20
CA LYS A 273 7.05 -7.84 -29.06
C LYS A 273 5.98 -7.90 -30.15
N LYS A 274 4.79 -7.44 -29.83
CA LYS A 274 3.65 -7.48 -30.77
C LYS A 274 3.66 -6.33 -31.75
N TYR A 275 4.11 -5.15 -31.36
CA TYR A 275 3.90 -3.90 -32.09
C TYR A 275 5.18 -3.19 -32.55
N ASP A 276 6.37 -3.58 -32.08
CA ASP A 276 7.60 -3.06 -32.65
C ASP A 276 7.82 -3.62 -34.04
N THR A 277 8.28 -2.76 -34.97
CA THR A 277 8.50 -3.12 -36.34
C THR A 277 9.94 -2.95 -36.81
N VAL A 278 10.84 -2.65 -35.88
CA VAL A 278 12.28 -2.60 -36.20
C VAL A 278 12.78 -3.98 -36.62
N GLY A 279 13.41 -4.04 -37.81
CA GLY A 279 14.04 -5.26 -38.33
C GLY A 279 13.07 -6.32 -38.90
N ILE A 280 11.76 -6.06 -38.93
CA ILE A 280 10.81 -6.99 -39.56
C ILE A 280 10.99 -7.05 -41.06
N LYS A 281 10.54 -8.16 -41.66
CA LYS A 281 10.48 -8.35 -43.10
C LYS A 281 9.44 -7.40 -43.71
N ARG A 282 9.82 -6.71 -44.82
CA ARG A 282 8.94 -5.78 -45.56
C ARG A 282 8.99 -6.09 -47.06
N THR A 283 7.87 -5.91 -47.70
CA THR A 283 7.76 -5.93 -49.16
C THR A 283 7.92 -4.52 -49.68
N PHE A 284 8.80 -4.32 -50.67
CA PHE A 284 9.10 -3.01 -51.23
C PHE A 284 9.05 -3.07 -52.77
N LEU A 285 8.28 -2.17 -53.36
CA LEU A 285 8.28 -2.00 -54.83
C LEU A 285 9.47 -1.10 -55.20
N THR A 286 10.44 -1.68 -55.89
CA THR A 286 11.69 -1.02 -56.27
C THR A 286 11.50 -0.07 -57.43
N SER A 287 12.43 0.87 -57.61
CA SER A 287 12.49 1.76 -58.78
C SER A 287 12.73 1.01 -60.10
N THR A 288 13.16 -0.23 -60.07
CA THR A 288 13.28 -1.11 -61.25
C THR A 288 11.97 -1.81 -61.61
N GLY A 289 10.90 -1.60 -60.87
CA GLY A 289 9.59 -2.23 -61.05
C GLY A 289 9.46 -3.64 -60.49
N LYS A 290 10.46 -4.13 -59.74
CA LYS A 290 10.42 -5.43 -59.07
C LYS A 290 9.96 -5.32 -57.63
N ILE A 291 9.48 -6.40 -57.08
CA ILE A 291 9.18 -6.51 -55.68
C ILE A 291 10.40 -7.10 -54.95
N ALA A 292 10.99 -6.33 -54.02
CA ALA A 292 12.06 -6.79 -53.18
C ALA A 292 11.52 -7.15 -51.79
N GLU A 293 12.04 -8.23 -51.18
CA GLU A 293 11.80 -8.57 -49.77
C GLU A 293 12.96 -8.03 -48.94
N LEU A 294 12.65 -6.99 -48.19
CA LEU A 294 13.62 -6.33 -47.32
C LEU A 294 13.60 -7.01 -45.94
N GLN A 295 14.74 -7.45 -45.46
CA GLN A 295 14.86 -8.04 -44.13
C GLN A 295 15.99 -7.38 -43.35
N GLY A 296 15.73 -7.13 -42.07
CA GLY A 296 16.72 -6.51 -41.19
C GLY A 296 16.72 -4.99 -41.27
N GLY A 297 17.81 -4.41 -40.76
CA GLY A 297 17.94 -2.98 -40.58
C GLY A 297 17.41 -2.49 -39.21
N LEU A 298 17.53 -1.18 -39.00
CA LEU A 298 17.18 -0.56 -37.72
C LEU A 298 15.97 0.39 -37.83
N TYR A 299 15.31 0.43 -38.97
CA TYR A 299 14.14 1.25 -39.20
C TYR A 299 12.85 0.59 -38.72
N GLY A 300 11.94 1.36 -38.16
CA GLY A 300 10.62 0.91 -37.74
C GLY A 300 10.17 1.56 -36.44
N TRP A 301 9.03 1.16 -35.97
CA TRP A 301 8.50 1.58 -34.67
C TRP A 301 9.18 0.81 -33.57
N LYS A 302 9.57 1.52 -32.49
CA LYS A 302 10.18 0.92 -31.30
C LYS A 302 9.70 1.60 -30.03
N ILE A 303 9.02 0.86 -29.17
CA ILE A 303 8.52 1.36 -27.91
C ILE A 303 9.68 1.63 -26.93
N ASP A 304 9.65 2.78 -26.27
CA ASP A 304 10.48 3.02 -25.09
C ASP A 304 9.88 2.30 -23.88
N ARG A 305 10.36 1.09 -23.65
CA ARG A 305 9.84 0.24 -22.57
C ARG A 305 10.00 0.83 -21.18
N ASN A 306 11.05 1.59 -20.94
CA ASN A 306 11.29 2.19 -19.63
C ASN A 306 10.35 3.38 -19.40
N ALA A 307 10.33 4.33 -20.33
CA ALA A 307 9.44 5.48 -20.25
C ALA A 307 7.96 5.08 -20.20
N GLU A 308 7.57 4.06 -21.00
CA GLU A 308 6.18 3.60 -21.01
C GLU A 308 5.81 2.86 -19.72
N THR A 309 6.71 2.08 -19.15
CA THR A 309 6.47 1.42 -17.83
C THR A 309 6.22 2.44 -16.74
N GLU A 310 7.03 3.49 -16.66
CA GLU A 310 6.85 4.57 -15.68
C GLU A 310 5.54 5.34 -15.91
N ALA A 311 5.24 5.68 -17.16
CA ALA A 311 4.00 6.35 -17.52
C ALA A 311 2.78 5.51 -17.14
N LEU A 312 2.81 4.21 -17.44
CA LEU A 312 1.73 3.28 -17.12
C LEU A 312 1.48 3.15 -15.62
N ILE A 313 2.53 3.01 -14.81
CA ILE A 313 2.43 3.00 -13.35
C ILE A 313 1.77 4.30 -12.85
N ASN A 314 2.15 5.44 -13.41
CA ASN A 314 1.58 6.74 -13.04
C ASN A 314 0.09 6.85 -13.41
N HIS A 315 -0.31 6.36 -14.58
CA HIS A 315 -1.72 6.31 -15.00
C HIS A 315 -2.55 5.40 -14.08
N ILE A 316 -2.03 4.22 -13.72
CA ILE A 316 -2.67 3.31 -12.76
C ILE A 316 -2.87 3.99 -11.41
N LYS A 317 -1.83 4.65 -10.86
CA LYS A 317 -1.92 5.37 -9.58
C LYS A 317 -2.93 6.51 -9.58
N LYS A 318 -3.15 7.14 -10.73
CA LYS A 318 -4.18 8.18 -10.90
C LYS A 318 -5.58 7.62 -11.11
N GLY A 319 -5.71 6.38 -11.58
CA GLY A 319 -6.98 5.79 -12.00
C GLY A 319 -7.46 6.35 -13.35
N ASP A 320 -6.52 6.69 -14.24
CA ASP A 320 -6.81 7.35 -15.51
C ASP A 320 -7.60 6.44 -16.46
N LYS A 321 -8.52 7.05 -17.21
CA LYS A 321 -9.25 6.41 -18.33
C LYS A 321 -8.91 7.16 -19.59
N ILE A 322 -7.93 6.65 -20.34
CA ILE A 322 -7.34 7.35 -21.49
C ILE A 322 -7.13 6.42 -22.68
N GLU A 323 -7.06 7.04 -23.84
CA GLU A 323 -6.56 6.45 -25.07
C GLU A 323 -5.27 7.17 -25.46
N LYS A 324 -4.21 6.41 -25.80
CA LYS A 324 -2.89 6.97 -26.10
C LYS A 324 -2.08 6.07 -27.01
N GLU A 325 -1.07 6.63 -27.65
CA GLU A 325 0.07 5.85 -28.15
C GLU A 325 1.07 5.59 -27.01
N PRO A 326 1.84 4.50 -27.05
CA PRO A 326 2.95 4.33 -26.11
C PRO A 326 4.06 5.36 -26.34
N ALA A 327 4.94 5.51 -25.38
CA ALA A 327 6.20 6.22 -25.58
C ALA A 327 7.08 5.45 -26.56
N TYR A 328 7.66 6.14 -27.54
CA TYR A 328 8.51 5.53 -28.55
C TYR A 328 9.96 6.00 -28.44
N LEU A 329 10.91 5.08 -28.53
CA LEU A 329 12.31 5.39 -28.81
C LEU A 329 12.52 5.81 -30.25
N GLN A 330 11.73 5.22 -31.16
CA GLN A 330 11.82 5.46 -32.59
C GLN A 330 10.44 5.31 -33.22
N LYS A 331 10.13 6.18 -34.17
CA LYS A 331 8.92 6.15 -34.99
C LYS A 331 9.28 5.93 -36.47
N ALA A 332 8.48 5.15 -37.16
CA ALA A 332 8.47 5.13 -38.62
C ALA A 332 7.53 6.23 -39.17
N VAL A 333 7.55 6.47 -40.46
CA VAL A 333 6.74 7.51 -41.09
C VAL A 333 5.25 7.28 -40.90
N SER A 334 4.79 6.04 -40.98
CA SER A 334 3.37 5.72 -40.86
C SER A 334 3.13 4.38 -40.17
N ARG A 335 2.02 4.28 -39.44
CA ARG A 335 1.45 3.01 -38.93
C ARG A 335 0.33 2.50 -39.85
N TYR A 336 -0.03 3.25 -40.90
CA TYR A 336 -1.18 2.98 -41.74
C TYR A 336 -0.72 2.56 -43.14
N GLY A 337 -0.20 1.34 -43.31
CA GLY A 337 0.25 0.80 -44.61
C GLY A 337 1.76 0.86 -44.79
N ASN A 338 2.26 1.65 -45.75
CA ASN A 338 3.69 1.74 -46.04
C ASN A 338 4.43 2.52 -44.95
N GLU A 339 5.20 1.82 -44.09
CA GLU A 339 5.99 2.44 -43.06
C GLU A 339 7.15 3.30 -43.59
N ILE A 340 7.64 3.02 -44.83
CA ILE A 340 8.74 3.76 -45.46
C ILE A 340 8.25 5.11 -45.93
N GLY A 341 6.97 5.21 -46.33
CA GLY A 341 6.38 6.43 -46.84
C GLY A 341 6.86 6.76 -48.27
N ASP A 342 6.68 8.02 -48.64
CA ASP A 342 6.94 8.51 -50.02
C ASP A 342 8.21 9.36 -50.13
N THR A 343 8.95 9.54 -49.00
CA THR A 343 10.25 10.23 -48.94
C THR A 343 11.29 9.24 -48.41
N TYR A 344 12.18 8.77 -49.29
CA TYR A 344 13.20 7.78 -48.92
C TYR A 344 14.37 7.78 -49.87
N ILE A 345 15.51 7.21 -49.44
CA ILE A 345 16.64 6.84 -50.27
C ILE A 345 16.53 5.36 -50.60
N GLU A 346 16.65 5.00 -51.89
CA GLU A 346 16.71 3.62 -52.37
C GLU A 346 18.10 3.34 -52.94
N ILE A 347 18.75 2.25 -52.47
CA ILE A 347 20.10 1.86 -52.89
C ILE A 347 20.05 0.41 -53.35
N ASN A 348 20.24 0.19 -54.61
CA ASN A 348 20.36 -1.13 -55.20
C ASN A 348 21.85 -1.50 -55.36
N ILE A 349 22.30 -2.46 -54.57
CA ILE A 349 23.70 -2.91 -54.59
C ILE A 349 24.05 -3.62 -55.91
N THR A 350 23.15 -4.44 -56.45
CA THR A 350 23.38 -5.15 -57.70
C THR A 350 23.53 -4.19 -58.89
N LYS A 351 22.70 -3.15 -58.94
CA LYS A 351 22.75 -2.13 -59.98
C LYS A 351 23.81 -1.04 -59.71
N GLN A 352 24.33 -0.98 -58.50
CA GLN A 352 25.20 0.11 -58.03
C GLN A 352 24.60 1.48 -58.36
N HIS A 353 23.33 1.65 -57.97
CA HIS A 353 22.52 2.82 -58.28
C HIS A 353 21.73 3.27 -57.08
N LEU A 354 21.57 4.60 -56.95
CA LEU A 354 20.78 5.25 -55.92
C LEU A 354 19.67 6.08 -56.55
N TRP A 355 18.47 5.97 -55.99
CA TRP A 355 17.33 6.86 -56.27
C TRP A 355 16.95 7.57 -54.95
N PHE A 356 16.63 8.83 -55.04
CA PHE A 356 16.09 9.60 -53.90
C PHE A 356 14.72 10.17 -54.27
N TYR A 357 13.73 9.81 -53.47
CA TYR A 357 12.36 10.27 -53.59
C TYR A 357 12.03 11.23 -52.47
N LYS A 358 11.27 12.29 -52.78
CA LYS A 358 10.67 13.20 -51.81
C LYS A 358 9.22 13.43 -52.19
N ASP A 359 8.29 13.20 -51.26
CA ASP A 359 6.85 13.35 -51.46
C ASP A 359 6.35 12.62 -52.71
N GLY A 360 6.84 11.39 -52.91
CA GLY A 360 6.51 10.53 -54.06
C GLY A 360 7.15 10.92 -55.39
N LYS A 361 7.93 12.00 -55.46
CA LYS A 361 8.62 12.47 -56.65
C LYS A 361 10.11 12.12 -56.59
N MET A 362 10.62 11.54 -57.71
CA MET A 362 12.05 11.31 -57.85
C MET A 362 12.78 12.65 -58.02
N ILE A 363 13.65 12.99 -57.03
CA ILE A 363 14.40 14.23 -57.00
C ILE A 363 15.75 14.09 -57.75
N VAL A 364 16.44 12.98 -57.46
CA VAL A 364 17.73 12.70 -58.11
C VAL A 364 18.00 11.21 -58.09
N GLN A 365 18.74 10.74 -59.11
CA GLN A 365 19.25 9.38 -59.17
C GLN A 365 20.65 9.38 -59.80
N GLY A 366 21.39 8.31 -59.55
CA GLY A 366 22.70 8.17 -60.17
C GLY A 366 23.49 6.95 -59.72
N PRO A 367 24.58 6.65 -60.40
CA PRO A 367 25.45 5.54 -60.04
C PRO A 367 26.23 5.81 -58.79
N VAL A 368 26.44 4.77 -57.96
CA VAL A 368 27.18 4.80 -56.70
C VAL A 368 28.24 3.71 -56.66
N VAL A 369 29.11 3.72 -55.66
CA VAL A 369 30.01 2.62 -55.33
C VAL A 369 29.80 2.23 -53.88
N THR A 370 29.26 1.04 -53.65
CA THR A 370 29.00 0.48 -52.32
C THR A 370 30.24 -0.21 -51.73
N GLY A 371 30.10 -0.78 -50.55
CA GLY A 371 31.14 -1.54 -49.86
C GLY A 371 31.62 -2.78 -50.64
N ASN A 372 32.88 -3.15 -50.46
CA ASN A 372 33.49 -4.29 -51.17
C ASN A 372 33.19 -5.62 -50.47
N PRO A 373 32.31 -6.48 -51.02
CA PRO A 373 31.95 -7.77 -50.41
C PRO A 373 33.12 -8.74 -50.37
N ASN A 374 34.02 -8.70 -51.37
CA ASN A 374 35.17 -9.60 -51.44
C ASN A 374 36.23 -9.34 -50.37
N ARG A 375 36.18 -8.18 -49.70
CA ARG A 375 37.06 -7.81 -48.60
C ARG A 375 36.32 -7.80 -47.25
N GLY A 376 35.10 -8.32 -47.19
CA GLY A 376 34.28 -8.31 -45.97
C GLY A 376 33.71 -6.93 -45.58
N HIS A 377 33.63 -6.02 -46.54
CA HIS A 377 33.15 -4.66 -46.37
C HIS A 377 31.83 -4.39 -47.10
N ALA A 378 30.97 -5.40 -47.25
CA ALA A 378 29.69 -5.22 -47.95
C ALA A 378 28.85 -4.13 -47.24
N THR A 379 28.17 -3.30 -48.03
CA THR A 379 27.14 -2.41 -47.46
C THR A 379 25.97 -3.26 -46.93
N VAL A 380 25.52 -2.95 -45.74
CA VAL A 380 24.49 -3.74 -45.02
C VAL A 380 23.13 -3.65 -45.68
N LEU A 381 22.49 -4.81 -45.92
CA LEU A 381 21.13 -4.89 -46.47
C LEU A 381 20.10 -4.60 -45.37
N GLY A 382 18.95 -4.05 -45.75
CA GLY A 382 17.83 -3.79 -44.86
C GLY A 382 17.27 -2.37 -45.00
N VAL A 383 16.43 -1.99 -44.04
CA VAL A 383 15.88 -0.63 -43.97
C VAL A 383 16.46 0.10 -42.75
N TYR A 384 17.01 1.24 -43.02
CA TYR A 384 17.68 2.13 -42.07
C TYR A 384 17.02 3.51 -42.10
N MET A 385 17.56 4.47 -41.39
CA MET A 385 17.20 5.89 -41.46
C MET A 385 18.45 6.74 -41.37
N ILE A 386 18.39 7.93 -41.91
CA ILE A 386 19.45 8.93 -41.72
C ILE A 386 19.51 9.31 -40.27
N ASN A 387 20.65 9.08 -39.64
CA ASN A 387 20.84 9.38 -38.19
C ASN A 387 21.06 10.88 -37.95
N TYR A 388 21.85 11.51 -38.80
CA TYR A 388 22.12 12.95 -38.85
C TYR A 388 22.75 13.31 -40.21
N LYS A 389 22.94 14.59 -40.44
CA LYS A 389 23.69 15.07 -41.64
C LYS A 389 24.75 16.08 -41.21
N GLN A 390 25.93 16.01 -41.86
CA GLN A 390 27.07 16.85 -41.51
C GLN A 390 27.82 17.29 -42.79
N MET A 391 28.14 18.60 -42.87
CA MET A 391 29.03 19.12 -43.90
C MET A 391 30.51 19.04 -43.47
N ASN A 392 31.40 18.85 -44.45
CA ASN A 392 32.86 18.89 -44.26
C ASN A 392 33.32 17.88 -43.17
N ALA A 393 32.86 16.65 -43.23
CA ALA A 393 33.25 15.61 -42.32
C ALA A 393 34.57 14.94 -42.71
N THR A 394 35.31 14.49 -41.71
CA THR A 394 36.49 13.62 -41.89
C THR A 394 36.14 12.23 -41.44
N LEU A 395 36.08 11.29 -42.35
CA LEU A 395 35.80 9.88 -42.10
C LEU A 395 37.11 9.16 -41.81
N THR A 396 37.24 8.55 -40.65
CA THR A 396 38.42 7.84 -40.22
C THR A 396 38.16 6.36 -40.00
N GLY A 397 39.12 5.53 -40.36
CA GLY A 397 39.11 4.09 -40.10
C GLY A 397 40.51 3.49 -40.08
N PRO A 398 40.65 2.19 -39.83
CA PRO A 398 41.97 1.55 -39.83
C PRO A 398 42.70 1.77 -41.15
N GLY A 399 43.77 2.61 -41.11
CA GLY A 399 44.63 2.86 -42.27
C GLY A 399 44.11 3.88 -43.31
N TYR A 400 43.04 4.62 -43.00
CA TYR A 400 42.57 5.68 -43.91
C TYR A 400 41.95 6.88 -43.18
N GLU A 401 42.07 8.01 -43.83
CA GLU A 401 41.35 9.25 -43.51
C GLU A 401 40.80 9.81 -44.84
N ALA A 402 39.50 10.16 -44.86
CA ALA A 402 38.86 10.67 -46.06
C ALA A 402 38.02 11.91 -45.74
N LYS A 403 38.28 13.03 -46.37
CA LYS A 403 37.50 14.25 -46.28
C LYS A 403 36.34 14.22 -47.25
N VAL A 404 35.13 14.46 -46.76
CA VAL A 404 33.90 14.47 -47.56
C VAL A 404 33.14 15.78 -47.28
N THR A 405 32.45 16.27 -48.29
CA THR A 405 31.67 17.51 -48.16
C THR A 405 30.32 17.23 -47.52
N TYR A 406 29.65 16.12 -47.91
CA TYR A 406 28.31 15.75 -47.48
C TYR A 406 28.34 14.38 -46.85
N TRP A 407 28.05 14.30 -45.55
CA TRP A 407 28.02 13.07 -44.77
C TRP A 407 26.63 12.80 -44.21
N MET A 408 26.08 11.63 -44.51
CA MET A 408 24.74 11.18 -44.12
C MET A 408 24.78 9.73 -43.61
N PRO A 409 25.15 9.49 -42.33
CA PRO A 409 25.21 8.14 -41.79
C PRO A 409 23.81 7.57 -41.56
N PHE A 410 23.67 6.24 -41.77
CA PHE A 410 22.41 5.52 -41.54
C PHE A 410 22.60 4.21 -40.76
N PHE A 411 23.83 3.70 -40.64
CA PHE A 411 24.13 2.53 -39.80
C PHE A 411 25.53 2.60 -39.21
N GLY A 412 25.65 2.88 -37.92
CA GLY A 412 26.95 3.08 -37.28
C GLY A 412 27.80 4.10 -38.03
N ASN A 413 28.97 3.66 -38.51
CA ASN A 413 29.87 4.47 -39.32
C ASN A 413 29.66 4.27 -40.88
N ILE A 414 28.56 3.66 -41.24
CA ILE A 414 28.17 3.48 -42.66
C ILE A 414 27.18 4.57 -43.02
N GLY A 415 27.41 5.28 -44.11
CA GLY A 415 26.57 6.35 -44.58
C GLY A 415 26.74 6.63 -46.08
N LEU A 416 25.90 7.53 -46.61
CA LEU A 416 26.00 8.10 -47.92
C LEU A 416 26.88 9.36 -47.89
N HIS A 417 27.83 9.48 -48.82
CA HIS A 417 28.69 10.66 -48.90
C HIS A 417 29.26 10.87 -50.32
N ASP A 418 29.69 12.06 -50.65
CA ASP A 418 30.48 12.33 -51.85
C ASP A 418 31.86 11.67 -51.76
N ALA A 419 32.41 11.28 -52.92
CA ALA A 419 33.72 10.66 -53.00
C ALA A 419 34.60 11.37 -54.05
N PRO A 420 35.22 12.53 -53.69
CA PRO A 420 35.97 13.33 -54.64
C PRO A 420 37.20 12.65 -55.22
N TRP A 421 37.66 11.57 -54.62
CA TRP A 421 38.76 10.73 -55.09
C TRP A 421 38.36 9.74 -56.21
N ARG A 422 37.04 9.65 -56.57
CA ARG A 422 36.53 8.75 -57.58
C ARG A 422 36.09 9.52 -58.84
N TYR A 423 36.56 9.07 -59.99
CA TYR A 423 36.14 9.63 -61.29
C TYR A 423 35.05 8.79 -61.98
N ARG A 424 34.83 7.54 -61.50
CA ARG A 424 33.82 6.61 -62.05
C ARG A 424 33.01 6.00 -60.92
N PHE A 425 31.73 5.79 -61.21
CA PHE A 425 30.78 5.18 -60.28
C PHE A 425 29.95 4.12 -61.04
N GLY A 426 29.35 3.19 -60.30
CA GLY A 426 28.52 2.13 -60.86
C GLY A 426 29.28 0.89 -61.34
N GLY A 427 28.55 -0.05 -61.96
CA GLY A 427 29.08 -1.30 -62.46
C GLY A 427 29.78 -2.17 -61.43
N ASP A 428 30.80 -2.89 -61.83
CA ASP A 428 31.53 -3.84 -61.00
C ASP A 428 32.64 -3.22 -60.12
N ILE A 429 32.70 -1.90 -60.05
CA ILE A 429 33.76 -1.18 -59.28
C ILE A 429 33.76 -1.63 -57.84
N TYR A 430 32.60 -1.85 -57.21
CA TYR A 430 32.47 -2.23 -55.83
C TYR A 430 33.12 -3.59 -55.51
N LEU A 431 33.20 -4.51 -56.48
CA LEU A 431 33.81 -5.85 -56.30
C LEU A 431 35.35 -5.79 -56.19
N ARG A 432 35.99 -4.79 -56.78
CA ARG A 432 37.45 -4.65 -56.83
C ARG A 432 37.98 -3.48 -56.01
N ASN A 433 37.29 -2.34 -56.12
CA ASN A 433 37.65 -1.06 -55.50
C ASN A 433 36.43 -0.41 -54.81
N GLY A 434 35.67 -1.23 -54.08
CA GLY A 434 34.55 -0.76 -53.25
C GLY A 434 34.99 0.03 -52.02
N SER A 435 34.04 0.58 -51.33
CA SER A 435 34.26 1.27 -50.05
C SER A 435 34.44 0.30 -48.87
N HIS A 436 34.63 0.81 -47.64
CA HIS A 436 34.62 0.04 -46.40
C HIS A 436 33.18 -0.12 -45.81
N GLY A 437 32.14 -0.07 -46.65
CA GLY A 437 30.73 -0.23 -46.27
C GLY A 437 29.88 0.98 -46.65
N CYS A 438 30.43 2.16 -46.76
CA CYS A 438 29.73 3.38 -47.14
C CYS A 438 29.27 3.37 -48.57
N VAL A 439 28.29 4.20 -48.90
CA VAL A 439 27.81 4.45 -50.24
C VAL A 439 28.48 5.69 -50.80
N ASN A 440 29.47 5.51 -51.65
CA ASN A 440 30.20 6.59 -52.33
C ASN A 440 29.38 7.10 -53.49
N ALA A 441 29.06 8.39 -53.52
CA ALA A 441 28.28 9.04 -54.57
C ALA A 441 29.08 10.14 -55.28
N PRO A 442 28.75 10.46 -56.55
CA PRO A 442 29.21 11.68 -57.17
C PRO A 442 28.77 12.90 -56.38
N LEU A 443 29.56 13.97 -56.43
CA LEU A 443 29.29 15.19 -55.63
C LEU A 443 27.89 15.76 -55.88
N TYR A 444 27.40 15.80 -57.13
CA TYR A 444 26.07 16.31 -57.42
C TYR A 444 24.97 15.49 -56.77
N LEU A 445 25.14 14.16 -56.73
CA LEU A 445 24.16 13.26 -56.15
C LEU A 445 24.12 13.38 -54.63
N ALA A 446 25.28 13.32 -53.98
CA ALA A 446 25.40 13.51 -52.54
C ALA A 446 24.88 14.89 -52.08
N LYS A 447 25.22 15.97 -52.83
CA LYS A 447 24.74 17.32 -52.57
C LYS A 447 23.22 17.43 -52.63
N THR A 448 22.61 16.95 -53.72
CA THR A 448 21.16 17.05 -53.94
C THR A 448 20.39 16.25 -52.85
N VAL A 449 20.87 15.05 -52.52
CA VAL A 449 20.29 14.28 -51.41
C VAL A 449 20.41 15.05 -50.11
N PHE A 450 21.60 15.52 -49.73
CA PHE A 450 21.87 16.25 -48.49
C PHE A 450 20.99 17.48 -48.30
N GLU A 451 20.79 18.26 -49.39
CA GLU A 451 19.99 19.48 -49.35
C GLU A 451 18.49 19.22 -49.16
N ASN A 452 18.01 18.01 -49.50
CA ASN A 452 16.58 17.66 -49.53
C ASN A 452 16.17 16.65 -48.48
N ILE A 453 17.10 16.04 -47.76
CA ILE A 453 16.86 14.98 -46.78
C ILE A 453 16.80 15.54 -45.34
N GLU A 454 16.03 14.88 -44.49
CA GLU A 454 15.98 15.15 -43.05
C GLU A 454 16.43 13.93 -42.25
N GLU A 455 16.82 14.15 -41.00
CA GLU A 455 17.05 13.09 -40.03
C GLU A 455 15.79 12.22 -39.88
N GLY A 456 15.96 10.91 -39.76
CA GLY A 456 14.86 9.96 -39.72
C GLY A 456 14.35 9.51 -41.11
N THR A 457 14.80 10.13 -42.23
CA THR A 457 14.41 9.68 -43.58
C THR A 457 14.87 8.24 -43.83
N PRO A 458 13.97 7.35 -44.31
CA PRO A 458 14.28 5.95 -44.58
C PRO A 458 15.35 5.77 -45.64
N VAL A 459 16.23 4.77 -45.45
CA VAL A 459 17.25 4.33 -46.39
C VAL A 459 17.04 2.83 -46.64
N VAL A 460 16.61 2.49 -47.83
CA VAL A 460 16.36 1.12 -48.29
C VAL A 460 17.58 0.62 -49.02
N VAL A 461 18.19 -0.46 -48.54
CA VAL A 461 19.37 -1.10 -49.16
C VAL A 461 19.06 -2.54 -49.51
N TYR A 462 19.17 -2.90 -50.76
CA TYR A 462 18.82 -4.25 -51.24
C TYR A 462 19.69 -4.70 -52.41
N GLU A 463 19.59 -6.00 -52.69
CA GLU A 463 20.12 -6.66 -53.87
C GLU A 463 18.97 -7.23 -54.71
N GLU A 464 19.17 -7.34 -56.08
CA GLU A 464 18.24 -7.95 -57.02
C GLU A 464 18.78 -9.25 -57.58
#